data_868ba43ef7f5cd4837fcbd8887ffad7a
#
_entry.id   868ba43ef7f5cd4837fcbd8887ffad7a
#
_cell.length_a   1.000
_cell.length_b   1.000
_cell.length_c   1.000
_cell.angle_alpha   90.00
_cell.angle_beta   90.00
_cell.angle_gamma   90.00
#
_symmetry.space_group_name_H-M   'P 1'
#
loop_
_entity.id
_entity.type
_entity.pdbx_description
1 polymer ?
#
loop_
_entity_poly.entity_id
_entity_poly.type
_entity_poly.pdbx_seq_one_letter_code
_entity_poly.pdbx_strand_id
1 'polypeptide(L)'
;MMDKKNWIGLVVALIFLISCSTTKKIDKALSTKETATVLVNQVNQDSVNLIKAQLRELKSHVIQFSTFNAKIKVESSDNKGKNLELSAVVRIVNDSAIWISLSATILNVEVYRLLVTKDSVILMDKRNKEVLCRSNEYLQEVTQIPLDYTSLQNLIVGNPIFLTDSVCSYRQTESQILIMTVGDFFKNLLTLSKDNA
;
A
#
# COMPACT_ATOMS: atom_id res chain seq x y z
N MET A 1 -14.47 -13.37 57.86
CA MET A 1 -14.92 -14.43 56.93
C MET A 1 -15.49 -13.70 55.72
N MET A 2 -14.69 -13.51 54.69
CA MET A 2 -15.12 -12.78 53.49
C MET A 2 -16.01 -13.69 52.63
N ASP A 3 -17.17 -13.19 52.25
CA ASP A 3 -18.16 -13.90 51.46
C ASP A 3 -17.60 -14.30 50.09
N LYS A 4 -17.77 -15.57 49.68
CA LYS A 4 -17.32 -16.11 48.37
C LYS A 4 -17.78 -15.27 47.18
N LYS A 5 -18.89 -14.55 47.33
CA LYS A 5 -19.48 -13.68 46.31
C LYS A 5 -18.65 -12.43 46.05
N ASN A 6 -18.02 -11.88 47.08
CA ASN A 6 -17.15 -10.70 46.95
C ASN A 6 -15.76 -11.04 46.38
N TRP A 7 -15.31 -12.28 46.57
CA TRP A 7 -14.01 -12.73 46.01
C TRP A 7 -14.06 -12.93 44.49
N ILE A 8 -15.21 -13.44 44.00
CA ILE A 8 -15.43 -13.59 42.54
C ILE A 8 -15.47 -12.22 41.85
N GLY A 9 -16.09 -11.21 42.46
CA GLY A 9 -16.11 -9.84 41.98
C GLY A 9 -14.71 -9.21 41.90
N LEU A 10 -13.86 -9.49 42.86
CA LEU A 10 -12.48 -8.98 42.91
C LEU A 10 -11.58 -9.63 41.88
N VAL A 11 -11.75 -10.93 41.59
CA VAL A 11 -11.01 -11.65 40.56
C VAL A 11 -11.42 -11.19 39.16
N VAL A 12 -12.71 -10.92 38.92
CA VAL A 12 -13.20 -10.39 37.62
C VAL A 12 -12.68 -8.97 37.37
N ALA A 13 -12.65 -8.12 38.43
CA ALA A 13 -12.08 -6.76 38.32
C ALA A 13 -10.58 -6.76 38.00
N LEU A 14 -9.83 -7.77 38.52
CA LEU A 14 -8.38 -7.88 38.24
C LEU A 14 -8.05 -8.31 36.80
N ILE A 15 -8.96 -9.06 36.17
CA ILE A 15 -8.77 -9.51 34.75
C ILE A 15 -8.95 -8.36 33.75
N PHE A 16 -9.73 -7.32 34.09
CA PHE A 16 -9.93 -6.15 33.24
C PHE A 16 -8.74 -5.18 33.22
N LEU A 17 -7.76 -5.32 34.13
CA LEU A 17 -6.60 -4.44 34.19
C LEU A 17 -5.41 -4.90 33.36
N ILE A 18 -5.49 -6.04 32.65
CA ILE A 18 -4.37 -6.60 31.86
C ILE A 18 -4.51 -6.29 30.36
N SER A 19 -5.47 -5.48 29.94
CA SER A 19 -5.70 -5.16 28.53
C SER A 19 -5.16 -3.78 28.16
N CYS A 20 -3.83 -3.59 28.17
CA CYS A 20 -3.19 -2.47 27.48
C CYS A 20 -1.68 -2.71 27.29
N SER A 21 -1.29 -3.51 26.26
CA SER A 21 0.11 -3.54 25.86
C SER A 21 0.36 -3.84 24.38
N THR A 22 -0.55 -3.42 23.49
CA THR A 22 -0.37 -3.68 22.05
C THR A 22 0.23 -2.51 21.27
N THR A 23 0.44 -1.34 21.88
CA THR A 23 1.00 -0.15 21.22
C THR A 23 2.53 -0.09 21.20
N LYS A 24 3.24 -0.90 22.01
CA LYS A 24 4.70 -0.85 22.10
C LYS A 24 5.47 -1.51 20.94
N LYS A 25 4.81 -2.25 20.05
CA LYS A 25 5.48 -2.91 18.93
C LYS A 25 5.67 -2.01 17.70
N ILE A 26 4.89 -0.96 17.56
CA ILE A 26 4.99 -0.01 16.42
C ILE A 26 6.13 0.97 16.64
N ASP A 27 6.34 1.43 17.88
CA ASP A 27 7.45 2.35 18.20
C ASP A 27 8.83 1.69 18.04
N LYS A 28 8.93 0.35 18.22
CA LYS A 28 10.20 -0.36 18.11
C LYS A 28 10.62 -0.63 16.66
N ALA A 29 9.68 -0.63 15.72
CA ALA A 29 9.99 -0.72 14.28
C ALA A 29 10.43 0.63 13.69
N LEU A 30 10.09 1.75 14.36
CA LEU A 30 10.49 3.11 13.98
C LEU A 30 11.76 3.58 14.71
N SER A 31 12.22 2.86 15.73
CA SER A 31 13.40 3.20 16.51
C SER A 31 14.59 2.27 16.25
N THR A 32 14.90 1.99 14.99
CA THR A 32 16.26 1.55 14.65
C THR A 32 17.15 2.76 14.84
N LYS A 33 17.84 2.76 15.96
CA LYS A 33 18.75 3.79 16.43
C LYS A 33 20.03 3.73 15.60
N GLU A 34 19.94 4.13 14.34
CA GLU A 34 21.10 4.70 13.68
C GLU A 34 21.19 6.13 14.17
N THR A 35 22.38 6.51 14.63
CA THR A 35 22.70 7.88 15.08
C THR A 35 22.58 8.82 13.87
N ALA A 36 21.36 9.04 13.42
CA ALA A 36 21.05 10.02 12.41
C ALA A 36 20.97 11.35 13.11
N THR A 37 21.98 12.17 12.92
CA THR A 37 21.95 13.59 13.24
C THR A 37 20.68 14.16 12.59
N VAL A 38 19.64 14.37 13.39
CA VAL A 38 18.39 15.00 12.96
C VAL A 38 18.74 16.46 12.66
N LEU A 39 19.16 16.72 11.46
CA LEU A 39 19.13 18.06 10.93
C LEU A 39 17.68 18.32 10.49
N VAL A 40 16.83 18.71 11.44
CA VAL A 40 15.67 19.56 11.13
C VAL A 40 16.27 20.91 10.74
N ASN A 41 16.89 20.97 9.61
CA ASN A 41 17.39 22.20 9.06
C ASN A 41 16.17 22.99 8.56
N GLN A 42 16.11 24.25 9.00
CA GLN A 42 15.46 25.30 8.24
C GLN A 42 15.66 24.97 6.76
N VAL A 43 14.54 24.80 6.04
CA VAL A 43 14.54 24.40 4.62
C VAL A 43 15.31 25.48 3.87
N ASN A 44 16.61 25.26 3.70
CA ASN A 44 17.47 26.15 2.93
C ASN A 44 17.01 26.06 1.46
N GLN A 45 17.06 27.16 0.72
CA GLN A 45 16.65 27.23 -0.67
C GLN A 45 17.33 26.15 -1.54
N ASP A 46 18.58 25.80 -1.20
CA ASP A 46 19.34 24.74 -1.86
C ASP A 46 18.71 23.36 -1.65
N SER A 47 18.21 23.06 -0.45
CA SER A 47 17.50 21.81 -0.16
C SER A 47 16.17 21.73 -0.92
N VAL A 48 15.43 22.83 -1.05
CA VAL A 48 14.20 22.89 -1.85
C VAL A 48 14.49 22.60 -3.32
N ASN A 49 15.54 23.19 -3.86
CA ASN A 49 15.93 22.98 -5.26
C ASN A 49 16.36 21.53 -5.51
N LEU A 50 17.13 20.95 -4.60
CA LEU A 50 17.53 19.54 -4.64
C LEU A 50 16.31 18.61 -4.63
N ILE A 51 15.39 18.80 -3.68
CA ILE A 51 14.17 18.01 -3.56
C ILE A 51 13.33 18.10 -4.85
N LYS A 52 13.14 19.30 -5.38
CA LYS A 52 12.40 19.51 -6.62
C LYS A 52 13.09 18.84 -7.82
N ALA A 53 14.40 18.80 -7.84
CA ALA A 53 15.16 18.10 -8.88
C ALA A 53 14.93 16.60 -8.78
N GLN A 54 15.05 16.00 -7.57
CA GLN A 54 14.82 14.58 -7.34
C GLN A 54 13.37 14.15 -7.67
N LEU A 55 12.38 14.96 -7.29
CA LEU A 55 10.99 14.67 -7.65
C LEU A 55 10.73 14.76 -9.15
N ARG A 56 11.36 15.71 -9.85
CA ARG A 56 11.28 15.82 -11.31
C ARG A 56 11.93 14.62 -11.99
N GLU A 57 13.10 14.22 -11.52
CA GLU A 57 13.82 13.06 -12.02
C GLU A 57 12.98 11.78 -11.85
N LEU A 58 12.42 11.55 -10.65
CA LEU A 58 11.52 10.42 -10.41
C LEU A 58 10.31 10.43 -11.37
N LYS A 59 9.69 11.60 -11.57
CA LYS A 59 8.57 11.76 -12.51
C LYS A 59 8.98 11.54 -13.98
N SER A 60 10.25 11.75 -14.33
CA SER A 60 10.73 11.50 -15.68
C SER A 60 11.04 10.02 -15.96
N HIS A 61 11.28 9.23 -14.92
CA HIS A 61 11.60 7.80 -15.00
C HIS A 61 10.36 6.88 -14.89
N VAL A 62 9.16 7.41 -15.16
CA VAL A 62 7.95 6.56 -15.21
C VAL A 62 8.07 5.52 -16.32
N ILE A 63 7.68 4.29 -15.98
CA ILE A 63 7.70 3.16 -16.90
C ILE A 63 6.69 3.42 -18.02
N GLN A 64 7.20 3.57 -19.25
CA GLN A 64 6.41 3.72 -20.47
C GLN A 64 6.27 2.36 -21.15
N PHE A 65 5.06 2.00 -21.57
CA PHE A 65 4.80 0.73 -22.22
C PHE A 65 3.59 0.84 -23.15
N SER A 66 3.54 -0.02 -24.18
CA SER A 66 2.32 -0.23 -24.98
C SER A 66 1.49 -1.36 -24.42
N THR A 67 2.16 -2.45 -24.01
CA THR A 67 1.55 -3.59 -23.34
C THR A 67 2.42 -4.03 -22.17
N PHE A 68 1.78 -4.51 -21.11
CA PHE A 68 2.46 -5.05 -19.92
C PHE A 68 1.85 -6.41 -19.57
N ASN A 69 2.72 -7.38 -19.28
CA ASN A 69 2.33 -8.71 -18.85
C ASN A 69 3.15 -9.10 -17.62
N ALA A 70 2.47 -9.56 -16.57
CA ALA A 70 3.12 -10.03 -15.36
C ALA A 70 2.41 -11.26 -14.79
N LYS A 71 3.18 -12.10 -14.10
CA LYS A 71 2.65 -13.13 -13.21
C LYS A 71 3.11 -12.82 -11.80
N ILE A 72 2.16 -12.68 -10.88
CA ILE A 72 2.37 -12.22 -9.51
C ILE A 72 1.87 -13.30 -8.56
N LYS A 73 2.69 -13.67 -7.57
CA LYS A 73 2.24 -14.48 -6.44
C LYS A 73 1.61 -13.55 -5.41
N VAL A 74 0.37 -13.82 -5.03
CA VAL A 74 -0.37 -13.07 -4.02
C VAL A 74 -0.55 -13.94 -2.80
N GLU A 75 -0.02 -13.49 -1.68
CA GLU A 75 -0.19 -14.12 -0.37
C GLU A 75 -1.02 -13.20 0.50
N SER A 76 -2.10 -13.71 1.06
CA SER A 76 -2.98 -12.97 1.96
C SER A 76 -3.23 -13.79 3.22
N SER A 77 -3.16 -13.16 4.37
CA SER A 77 -3.53 -13.76 5.66
C SER A 77 -4.70 -13.01 6.25
N ASP A 78 -5.71 -13.74 6.70
CA ASP A 78 -6.81 -13.15 7.46
C ASP A 78 -6.48 -13.03 8.95
N ASN A 79 -7.33 -12.35 9.70
CA ASN A 79 -7.17 -12.14 11.15
C ASN A 79 -7.21 -13.45 11.96
N LYS A 80 -7.61 -14.57 11.34
CA LYS A 80 -7.70 -15.90 11.93
C LYS A 80 -6.49 -16.77 11.56
N GLY A 81 -5.50 -16.20 10.87
CA GLY A 81 -4.28 -16.90 10.43
C GLY A 81 -4.49 -17.83 9.24
N LYS A 82 -5.63 -17.73 8.54
CA LYS A 82 -5.84 -18.49 7.31
C LYS A 82 -5.09 -17.82 6.17
N ASN A 83 -4.14 -18.54 5.61
CA ASN A 83 -3.36 -18.08 4.46
C ASN A 83 -4.07 -18.47 3.16
N LEU A 84 -4.17 -17.51 2.25
CA LEU A 84 -4.64 -17.70 0.89
C LEU A 84 -3.49 -17.39 -0.06
N GLU A 85 -3.11 -18.37 -0.87
CA GLU A 85 -2.12 -18.20 -1.92
C GLU A 85 -2.80 -18.22 -3.29
N LEU A 86 -2.63 -17.14 -4.05
CA LEU A 86 -3.16 -16.99 -5.40
C LEU A 86 -2.03 -16.68 -6.38
N SER A 87 -2.22 -17.08 -7.61
CA SER A 87 -1.41 -16.64 -8.75
C SER A 87 -2.24 -15.67 -9.58
N ALA A 88 -1.76 -14.44 -9.71
CA ALA A 88 -2.34 -13.43 -10.57
C ALA A 88 -1.59 -13.36 -11.89
N VAL A 89 -2.30 -13.49 -13.02
CA VAL A 89 -1.79 -13.14 -14.35
C VAL A 89 -2.41 -11.79 -14.71
N VAL A 90 -1.56 -10.80 -14.93
CA VAL A 90 -1.96 -9.44 -15.28
C VAL A 90 -1.56 -9.15 -16.71
N ARG A 91 -2.47 -8.57 -17.47
CA ARG A 91 -2.21 -8.07 -18.84
C ARG A 91 -2.81 -6.68 -18.96
N ILE A 92 -2.00 -5.73 -19.41
CA ILE A 92 -2.42 -4.35 -19.60
C ILE A 92 -2.14 -3.95 -21.03
N VAL A 93 -3.13 -3.35 -21.66
CA VAL A 93 -2.95 -2.51 -22.85
C VAL A 93 -3.00 -1.08 -22.36
N ASN A 94 -1.90 -0.36 -22.53
CA ASN A 94 -1.75 0.99 -22.00
C ASN A 94 -2.94 1.86 -22.36
N ASP A 95 -3.47 2.55 -21.34
CA ASP A 95 -4.57 3.50 -21.46
C ASP A 95 -5.87 2.94 -22.07
N SER A 96 -6.04 1.61 -22.07
CA SER A 96 -7.19 0.93 -22.68
C SER A 96 -7.84 -0.09 -21.74
N ALA A 97 -7.12 -1.13 -21.32
CA ALA A 97 -7.69 -2.19 -20.52
C ALA A 97 -6.67 -2.85 -19.59
N ILE A 98 -7.11 -3.21 -18.39
CA ILE A 98 -6.39 -4.04 -17.43
C ILE A 98 -7.18 -5.33 -17.28
N TRP A 99 -6.56 -6.46 -17.62
CA TRP A 99 -7.11 -7.78 -17.45
C TRP A 99 -6.32 -8.55 -16.40
N ILE A 100 -7.01 -9.12 -15.42
CA ILE A 100 -6.39 -9.89 -14.33
C ILE A 100 -7.12 -11.20 -14.18
N SER A 101 -6.37 -12.31 -14.16
CA SER A 101 -6.86 -13.64 -13.83
C SER A 101 -6.23 -14.10 -12.53
N LEU A 102 -7.05 -14.45 -11.55
CA LEU A 102 -6.65 -14.97 -10.26
C LEU A 102 -6.93 -16.48 -10.19
N SER A 103 -5.89 -17.26 -9.98
CA SER A 103 -5.98 -18.71 -9.85
C SER A 103 -5.53 -19.17 -8.46
N ALA A 104 -6.20 -20.16 -7.89
CA ALA A 104 -5.76 -20.82 -6.67
C ALA A 104 -4.46 -21.60 -6.96
N THR A 105 -3.41 -21.35 -6.17
CA THR A 105 -2.06 -21.87 -6.44
C THR A 105 -2.02 -23.40 -6.42
N ILE A 106 -2.72 -24.05 -5.49
CA ILE A 106 -2.67 -25.50 -5.28
C ILE A 106 -3.22 -26.28 -6.48
N LEU A 107 -4.33 -25.80 -7.07
CA LEU A 107 -5.01 -26.53 -8.17
C LEU A 107 -4.86 -25.83 -9.52
N ASN A 108 -4.23 -24.67 -9.55
CA ASN A 108 -4.13 -23.78 -10.71
C ASN A 108 -5.50 -23.51 -11.39
N VAL A 109 -6.57 -23.49 -10.58
CA VAL A 109 -7.94 -23.23 -11.05
C VAL A 109 -8.22 -21.75 -10.94
N GLU A 110 -8.64 -21.12 -12.03
CA GLU A 110 -9.06 -19.73 -12.06
C GLU A 110 -10.30 -19.54 -11.19
N VAL A 111 -10.19 -18.65 -10.20
CA VAL A 111 -11.28 -18.35 -9.25
C VAL A 111 -11.95 -17.03 -9.54
N TYR A 112 -11.18 -16.04 -10.00
CA TYR A 112 -11.68 -14.73 -10.37
C TYR A 112 -11.05 -14.25 -11.67
N ARG A 113 -11.83 -13.48 -12.43
CA ARG A 113 -11.34 -12.71 -13.57
C ARG A 113 -11.83 -11.28 -13.48
N LEU A 114 -10.94 -10.33 -13.64
CA LEU A 114 -11.23 -8.92 -13.60
C LEU A 114 -10.84 -8.28 -14.92
N LEU A 115 -11.72 -7.45 -15.45
CA LEU A 115 -11.45 -6.55 -16.55
C LEU A 115 -11.80 -5.13 -16.10
N VAL A 116 -10.83 -4.23 -16.16
CA VAL A 116 -11.00 -2.82 -15.87
C VAL A 116 -10.71 -2.01 -17.13
N THR A 117 -11.64 -1.17 -17.50
CA THR A 117 -11.51 -0.17 -18.56
C THR A 117 -11.62 1.24 -17.97
N LYS A 118 -11.55 2.27 -18.78
CA LYS A 118 -11.75 3.65 -18.30
C LYS A 118 -13.16 3.91 -17.74
N ASP A 119 -14.14 3.13 -18.15
CA ASP A 119 -15.55 3.38 -17.83
C ASP A 119 -16.18 2.31 -16.95
N SER A 120 -15.55 1.12 -16.85
CA SER A 120 -16.20 -0.02 -16.22
C SER A 120 -15.22 -0.99 -15.56
N VAL A 121 -15.76 -1.70 -14.57
CA VAL A 121 -15.14 -2.82 -13.87
C VAL A 121 -16.05 -4.04 -14.05
N ILE A 122 -15.53 -5.09 -14.65
CA ILE A 122 -16.22 -6.36 -14.81
C ILE A 122 -15.48 -7.42 -14.00
N LEU A 123 -16.12 -7.94 -12.96
CA LEU A 123 -15.61 -9.01 -12.12
C LEU A 123 -16.41 -10.29 -12.36
N MET A 124 -15.73 -11.35 -12.76
CA MET A 124 -16.32 -12.68 -12.88
C MET A 124 -15.85 -13.55 -11.70
N ASP A 125 -16.77 -13.97 -10.84
CA ASP A 125 -16.55 -15.00 -9.82
C ASP A 125 -16.89 -16.37 -10.42
N LYS A 126 -15.86 -17.16 -10.74
CA LYS A 126 -16.03 -18.46 -11.36
C LYS A 126 -16.50 -19.55 -10.39
N ARG A 127 -16.30 -19.34 -9.08
CA ARG A 127 -16.76 -20.30 -8.06
C ARG A 127 -18.27 -20.20 -7.90
N ASN A 128 -18.80 -18.97 -7.82
CA ASN A 128 -20.24 -18.71 -7.66
C ASN A 128 -20.98 -18.61 -9.00
N LYS A 129 -20.25 -18.58 -10.13
CA LYS A 129 -20.79 -18.38 -11.48
C LYS A 129 -21.52 -17.05 -11.64
N GLU A 130 -20.98 -16.01 -11.04
CA GLU A 130 -21.52 -14.66 -11.01
C GLU A 130 -20.66 -13.71 -11.83
N VAL A 131 -21.31 -12.71 -12.44
CA VAL A 131 -20.65 -11.60 -13.13
C VAL A 131 -21.18 -10.31 -12.56
N LEU A 132 -20.26 -9.49 -12.05
CA LEU A 132 -20.53 -8.16 -11.55
C LEU A 132 -20.03 -7.14 -12.57
N CYS A 133 -20.91 -6.25 -13.04
CA CYS A 133 -20.56 -5.10 -13.87
C CYS A 133 -20.82 -3.83 -13.09
N ARG A 134 -19.82 -2.95 -12.97
CA ARG A 134 -19.89 -1.68 -12.23
C ARG A 134 -19.13 -0.60 -12.98
N SER A 135 -19.37 0.64 -12.59
CA SER A 135 -18.54 1.79 -12.99
C SER A 135 -17.21 1.79 -12.24
N ASN A 136 -16.29 2.67 -12.60
CA ASN A 136 -14.97 2.75 -11.95
C ASN A 136 -15.03 3.22 -10.49
N GLU A 137 -16.09 3.91 -10.07
CA GLU A 137 -16.31 4.27 -8.68
C GLU A 137 -16.32 3.05 -7.75
N TYR A 138 -16.67 1.88 -8.29
CA TYR A 138 -16.60 0.62 -7.54
C TYR A 138 -15.20 0.29 -7.02
N LEU A 139 -14.13 0.69 -7.74
CA LEU A 139 -12.75 0.53 -7.25
C LEU A 139 -12.53 1.33 -5.96
N GLN A 140 -13.05 2.56 -5.90
CA GLN A 140 -12.94 3.42 -4.72
C GLN A 140 -13.79 2.89 -3.57
N GLU A 141 -15.00 2.41 -3.88
CA GLU A 141 -15.90 1.82 -2.89
C GLU A 141 -15.27 0.60 -2.20
N VAL A 142 -14.68 -0.31 -2.97
CA VAL A 142 -14.11 -1.55 -2.44
C VAL A 142 -12.79 -1.32 -1.74
N THR A 143 -11.93 -0.46 -2.28
CA THR A 143 -10.57 -0.26 -1.76
C THR A 143 -10.51 0.83 -0.69
N GLN A 144 -11.54 1.70 -0.60
CA GLN A 144 -11.53 2.92 0.22
C GLN A 144 -10.36 3.86 -0.12
N ILE A 145 -9.83 3.73 -1.33
CA ILE A 145 -8.74 4.55 -1.89
C ILE A 145 -9.28 5.24 -3.14
N PRO A 146 -8.95 6.51 -3.43
CA PRO A 146 -9.42 7.22 -4.61
C PRO A 146 -8.74 6.70 -5.90
N LEU A 147 -8.83 5.39 -6.13
CA LEU A 147 -8.30 4.75 -7.32
C LEU A 147 -9.22 4.99 -8.52
N ASP A 148 -8.63 5.49 -9.58
CA ASP A 148 -9.20 5.46 -10.93
C ASP A 148 -8.43 4.45 -11.80
N TYR A 149 -8.82 4.32 -13.07
CA TYR A 149 -8.15 3.46 -14.03
C TYR A 149 -6.64 3.76 -14.14
N THR A 150 -6.29 5.04 -14.26
CA THR A 150 -4.90 5.49 -14.45
C THR A 150 -4.04 5.21 -13.23
N SER A 151 -4.55 5.50 -12.04
CA SER A 151 -3.86 5.20 -10.76
C SER A 151 -3.68 3.71 -10.57
N LEU A 152 -4.69 2.90 -10.91
CA LEU A 152 -4.59 1.43 -10.84
C LEU A 152 -3.54 0.90 -11.82
N GLN A 153 -3.53 1.38 -13.07
CA GLN A 153 -2.54 1.03 -14.08
C GLN A 153 -1.12 1.34 -13.58
N ASN A 154 -0.90 2.56 -13.10
CA ASN A 154 0.40 3.00 -12.59
C ASN A 154 0.84 2.19 -11.37
N LEU A 155 -0.08 1.91 -10.44
CA LEU A 155 0.21 1.07 -9.27
C LEU A 155 0.71 -0.32 -9.67
N ILE A 156 0.06 -0.96 -10.66
CA ILE A 156 0.41 -2.32 -11.10
C ILE A 156 1.79 -2.36 -11.76
N VAL A 157 2.14 -1.35 -12.54
CA VAL A 157 3.46 -1.31 -13.22
C VAL A 157 4.58 -0.77 -12.34
N GLY A 158 4.26 -0.25 -11.14
CA GLY A 158 5.23 0.29 -10.20
C GLY A 158 5.55 1.78 -10.39
N ASN A 159 4.77 2.50 -11.16
CA ASN A 159 4.88 3.95 -11.24
C ASN A 159 4.36 4.62 -9.96
N PRO A 160 4.92 5.76 -9.55
CA PRO A 160 4.44 6.48 -8.39
C PRO A 160 3.00 6.95 -8.60
N ILE A 161 2.14 6.72 -7.59
CA ILE A 161 0.77 7.20 -7.55
C ILE A 161 0.59 8.20 -6.42
N PHE A 162 -0.34 9.16 -6.58
CA PHE A 162 -0.66 10.19 -5.58
C PHE A 162 0.54 11.02 -5.11
N LEU A 163 1.63 11.04 -5.89
CA LEU A 163 2.82 11.81 -5.57
C LEU A 163 2.56 13.30 -5.82
N THR A 164 2.72 14.10 -4.76
CA THR A 164 2.55 15.56 -4.81
C THR A 164 3.90 16.27 -4.69
N ASP A 165 3.93 17.55 -5.04
CA ASP A 165 5.10 18.41 -4.84
C ASP A 165 5.12 19.06 -3.44
N SER A 166 4.11 18.78 -2.60
CA SER A 166 4.00 19.26 -1.22
C SER A 166 4.90 18.45 -0.29
N VAL A 167 6.16 18.81 -0.21
CA VAL A 167 7.14 18.14 0.65
C VAL A 167 7.02 18.66 2.08
N CYS A 168 6.80 17.74 3.02
CA CYS A 168 6.70 18.07 4.44
C CYS A 168 7.94 17.66 5.24
N SER A 169 8.76 16.75 4.73
CA SER A 169 9.98 16.29 5.39
C SER A 169 11.01 15.86 4.37
N TYR A 170 12.28 16.15 4.68
CA TYR A 170 13.43 15.72 3.91
C TYR A 170 14.52 15.26 4.87
N ARG A 171 15.15 14.13 4.58
CA ARG A 171 16.32 13.64 5.31
C ARG A 171 17.29 13.02 4.32
N GLN A 172 18.55 13.29 4.52
CA GLN A 172 19.65 12.70 3.78
C GLN A 172 20.56 11.94 4.74
N THR A 173 20.85 10.68 4.41
CA THR A 173 21.86 9.85 5.05
C THR A 173 23.07 9.69 4.13
N GLU A 174 24.04 8.89 4.51
CA GLU A 174 25.20 8.60 3.65
C GLU A 174 24.80 7.88 2.36
N SER A 175 23.82 6.94 2.43
CA SER A 175 23.42 6.07 1.32
C SER A 175 22.05 6.39 0.73
N GLN A 176 21.20 7.17 1.42
CA GLN A 176 19.80 7.35 1.05
C GLN A 176 19.32 8.79 1.17
N ILE A 177 18.33 9.12 0.38
CA ILE A 177 17.54 10.35 0.47
C ILE A 177 16.10 9.93 0.78
N LEU A 178 15.54 10.46 1.86
CA LEU A 178 14.15 10.25 2.28
C LEU A 178 13.38 11.55 2.07
N ILE A 179 12.31 11.46 1.29
CA ILE A 179 11.42 12.59 0.99
C ILE A 179 10.01 12.19 1.39
N MET A 180 9.37 12.97 2.24
CA MET A 180 7.96 12.78 2.58
C MET A 180 7.13 13.86 1.91
N THR A 181 6.16 13.43 1.11
CA THR A 181 5.18 14.31 0.48
C THR A 181 3.80 14.10 1.08
N VAL A 182 2.97 15.14 1.10
CA VAL A 182 1.60 15.11 1.62
C VAL A 182 0.65 15.51 0.52
N GLY A 183 -0.31 14.64 0.24
CA GLY A 183 -1.47 14.92 -0.59
C GLY A 183 -2.75 14.93 0.24
N ASP A 184 -3.88 15.14 -0.41
CA ASP A 184 -5.20 15.23 0.25
C ASP A 184 -5.58 13.92 0.95
N PHE A 185 -5.17 12.78 0.39
CA PHE A 185 -5.53 11.45 0.87
C PHE A 185 -4.35 10.69 1.47
N PHE A 186 -3.11 10.95 1.03
CA PHE A 186 -1.95 10.13 1.36
C PHE A 186 -0.74 10.96 1.76
N LYS A 187 0.06 10.35 2.63
CA LYS A 187 1.45 10.72 2.86
C LYS A 187 2.33 9.68 2.17
N ASN A 188 3.21 10.13 1.28
CA ASN A 188 4.15 9.26 0.59
C ASN A 188 5.54 9.44 1.19
N LEU A 189 6.18 8.34 1.56
CA LEU A 189 7.59 8.30 1.93
C LEU A 189 8.38 7.70 0.77
N LEU A 190 9.20 8.52 0.15
CA LEU A 190 10.14 8.10 -0.89
C LEU A 190 11.49 7.82 -0.24
N THR A 191 12.08 6.68 -0.57
CA THR A 191 13.45 6.35 -0.20
C THR A 191 14.24 6.13 -1.48
N LEU A 192 15.16 7.03 -1.78
CA LEU A 192 16.01 6.99 -2.96
C LEU A 192 17.42 6.57 -2.56
N SER A 193 18.02 5.65 -3.29
CA SER A 193 19.44 5.31 -3.13
C SER A 193 20.31 6.38 -3.80
N LYS A 194 21.40 6.77 -3.15
CA LYS A 194 22.37 7.70 -3.73
C LYS A 194 23.24 7.06 -4.82
N ASP A 195 23.32 5.73 -4.83
CA ASP A 195 24.15 5.02 -5.81
C ASP A 195 23.53 4.98 -7.22
N ASN A 196 22.26 5.37 -7.32
CA ASN A 196 21.48 5.41 -8.58
C ASN A 196 20.92 6.82 -8.87
N ALA A 197 21.48 7.85 -8.26
CA ALA A 197 21.07 9.24 -8.46
C ALA A 197 22.10 10.01 -9.27
#